data_fc101f0d471bb865975a8a0a6329b3f2
#
_entry.id   fc101f0d471bb865975a8a0a6329b3f2
#
_cell.length_a   1.000
_cell.length_b   1.000
_cell.length_c   1.000
_cell.angle_alpha   90.00
_cell.angle_beta   90.00
_cell.angle_gamma   90.00
#
_symmetry.space_group_name_H-M   'P 1'
#
loop_
_entity.id
_entity.type
_entity.pdbx_description
1 polymer ?
#
loop_
_entity_poly.entity_id
_entity_poly.type
_entity_poly.pdbx_seq_one_letter_code
_entity_poly.pdbx_strand_id
1 'polypeptide(L)'
;AGIYERDQDRLYNTAVLIGRDGSLAGKYRKVCLPDEEIEGGITPGTDYPVFDTDFGRIGLFICWDVHFPEVAREMAARGAEVLFLPIWGGNELLAQARAVENQVYVVASGYDFRTGIFDPTGRRVADASADPEVIVAEADLNERRLWPWLGEWRARIWREGPPRR
;
A
#
# COMPACT_ATOMS: atom_id res chain seq x y z
N ALA A 1 -8.49 -0.12 8.64
CA ALA A 1 -8.04 0.08 10.02
C ALA A 1 -6.96 -0.92 10.36
N GLY A 2 -6.01 -0.55 11.28
CA GLY A 2 -5.00 -1.46 11.82
C GLY A 2 -5.46 -2.07 13.12
N ILE A 3 -5.19 -3.35 13.33
CA ILE A 3 -5.53 -4.11 14.55
C ILE A 3 -4.44 -5.12 14.87
N TYR A 4 -4.39 -5.56 16.14
CA TYR A 4 -3.76 -6.84 16.48
C TYR A 4 -4.81 -7.94 16.39
N GLU A 5 -4.56 -8.91 15.53
CA GLU A 5 -5.44 -10.06 15.28
C GLU A 5 -4.89 -11.29 16.00
N ARG A 6 -5.74 -11.99 16.73
CA ARG A 6 -5.43 -13.33 17.23
C ARG A 6 -6.14 -14.36 16.37
N ASP A 7 -5.37 -15.29 15.82
CA ASP A 7 -5.88 -16.45 15.10
C ASP A 7 -5.25 -17.71 15.71
N GLN A 8 -6.07 -18.46 16.43
CA GLN A 8 -5.63 -19.57 17.28
C GLN A 8 -4.57 -19.10 18.28
N ASP A 9 -3.37 -19.68 18.23
CA ASP A 9 -2.24 -19.35 19.12
C ASP A 9 -1.29 -18.29 18.53
N ARG A 10 -1.61 -17.73 17.37
CA ARG A 10 -0.77 -16.74 16.67
C ARG A 10 -1.35 -15.34 16.79
N LEU A 11 -0.45 -14.38 16.93
CA LEU A 11 -0.78 -12.95 16.95
C LEU A 11 -0.22 -12.28 15.69
N TYR A 12 -1.03 -11.45 15.04
CA TYR A 12 -0.67 -10.76 13.81
C TYR A 12 -0.90 -9.26 13.93
N ASN A 13 -0.05 -8.48 13.25
CA ASN A 13 -0.34 -7.08 12.93
C ASN A 13 -1.12 -7.07 11.61
N THR A 14 -2.38 -6.61 11.65
CA THR A 14 -3.34 -6.80 10.55
C THR A 14 -3.99 -5.49 10.15
N ALA A 15 -4.04 -5.21 8.85
CA ALA A 15 -4.90 -4.18 8.28
C ALA A 15 -6.20 -4.81 7.78
N VAL A 16 -7.34 -4.21 8.15
CA VAL A 16 -8.66 -4.67 7.73
C VAL A 16 -9.29 -3.68 6.77
N LEU A 17 -9.94 -4.21 5.75
CA LEU A 17 -10.79 -3.49 4.82
C LEU A 17 -12.25 -3.69 5.23
N ILE A 18 -12.93 -2.58 5.50
CA ILE A 18 -14.37 -2.58 5.83
C ILE A 18 -15.13 -2.09 4.60
N GLY A 19 -16.11 -2.85 4.18
CA GLY A 19 -17.00 -2.53 3.07
C GLY A 19 -17.95 -1.37 3.41
N ARG A 20 -18.66 -0.87 2.40
CA ARG A 20 -19.64 0.23 2.56
C ARG A 20 -20.82 -0.14 3.46
N ASP A 21 -21.12 -1.43 3.55
CA ASP A 21 -22.15 -2.02 4.40
C ASP A 21 -21.68 -2.30 5.84
N GLY A 22 -20.42 -1.99 6.14
CA GLY A 22 -19.80 -2.25 7.44
C GLY A 22 -19.28 -3.69 7.59
N SER A 23 -19.42 -4.55 6.60
CA SER A 23 -18.87 -5.91 6.63
C SER A 23 -17.34 -5.92 6.47
N LEU A 24 -16.70 -6.98 6.96
CA LEU A 24 -15.27 -7.22 6.69
C LEU A 24 -15.10 -7.67 5.24
N ALA A 25 -14.63 -6.76 4.38
CA ALA A 25 -14.37 -7.03 2.96
C ALA A 25 -13.04 -7.76 2.73
N GLY A 26 -12.06 -7.57 3.63
CA GLY A 26 -10.78 -8.24 3.52
C GLY A 26 -9.81 -7.88 4.63
N LYS A 27 -8.69 -8.58 4.66
CA LYS A 27 -7.60 -8.31 5.61
C LYS A 27 -6.24 -8.64 5.00
N TYR A 28 -5.23 -7.92 5.46
CA TYR A 28 -3.83 -8.15 5.17
C TYR A 28 -3.06 -8.30 6.47
N ARG A 29 -2.30 -9.36 6.63
CA ARG A 29 -1.38 -9.58 7.74
C ARG A 29 0.00 -9.09 7.34
N LYS A 30 0.60 -8.21 8.12
CA LYS A 30 1.92 -7.62 7.86
C LYS A 30 2.96 -8.70 7.60
N VAL A 31 3.65 -8.60 6.47
CA VAL A 31 4.62 -9.62 6.03
C VAL A 31 6.02 -9.31 6.57
N CYS A 32 6.44 -8.05 6.52
CA CYS A 32 7.76 -7.63 6.98
C CYS A 32 7.63 -7.04 8.39
N LEU A 33 8.22 -7.71 9.36
CA LEU A 33 8.17 -7.30 10.77
C LEU A 33 9.50 -6.67 11.18
N PRO A 34 9.50 -5.52 11.90
CA PRO A 34 10.68 -5.06 12.59
C PRO A 34 11.01 -6.00 13.78
N ASP A 35 12.25 -5.94 14.25
CA ASP A 35 12.75 -6.83 15.31
C ASP A 35 11.88 -6.78 16.58
N GLU A 36 11.39 -5.60 16.96
CA GLU A 36 10.54 -5.42 18.14
C GLU A 36 9.19 -6.16 18.03
N GLU A 37 8.62 -6.24 16.82
CA GLU A 37 7.40 -7.03 16.59
C GLU A 37 7.69 -8.54 16.62
N ILE A 38 8.84 -8.97 16.09
CA ILE A 38 9.28 -10.38 16.13
C ILE A 38 9.51 -10.81 17.58
N GLU A 39 10.26 -10.02 18.34
CA GLU A 39 10.54 -10.26 19.77
C GLU A 39 9.25 -10.22 20.60
N GLY A 40 8.30 -9.36 20.24
CA GLY A 40 6.96 -9.28 20.81
C GLY A 40 6.02 -10.45 20.46
N GLY A 41 6.48 -11.42 19.66
CA GLY A 41 5.74 -12.63 19.31
C GLY A 41 4.72 -12.45 18.18
N ILE A 42 4.84 -11.39 17.39
CA ILE A 42 4.01 -11.20 16.21
C ILE A 42 4.43 -12.20 15.12
N THR A 43 3.48 -12.87 14.54
CA THR A 43 3.68 -13.80 13.42
C THR A 43 3.62 -13.04 12.10
N PRO A 44 4.59 -13.22 11.17
CA PRO A 44 4.50 -12.60 9.87
C PRO A 44 3.38 -13.20 9.02
N GLY A 45 2.74 -12.35 8.21
CA GLY A 45 1.88 -12.78 7.11
C GLY A 45 2.68 -13.45 5.99
N THR A 46 1.98 -14.16 5.12
CA THR A 46 2.61 -14.92 4.01
C THR A 46 1.98 -14.62 2.66
N ASP A 47 1.02 -13.71 2.58
CA ASP A 47 0.29 -13.42 1.37
C ASP A 47 0.17 -11.92 1.09
N TYR A 48 -0.06 -11.59 -0.17
CA TYR A 48 -0.19 -10.22 -0.69
C TYR A 48 -1.58 -10.08 -1.35
N PRO A 49 -2.66 -10.10 -0.57
CA PRO A 49 -4.01 -10.05 -1.11
C PRO A 49 -4.28 -8.69 -1.77
N VAL A 50 -5.07 -8.73 -2.84
CA VAL A 50 -5.69 -7.57 -3.44
C VAL A 50 -7.20 -7.74 -3.42
N PHE A 51 -7.94 -6.65 -3.31
CA PHE A 51 -9.37 -6.66 -3.07
C PHE A 51 -10.06 -5.87 -4.18
N ASP A 52 -11.04 -6.49 -4.82
CA ASP A 52 -11.91 -5.81 -5.77
C ASP A 52 -12.90 -4.93 -5.00
N THR A 53 -13.01 -3.67 -5.39
CA THR A 53 -13.97 -2.71 -4.86
C THR A 53 -14.80 -2.13 -6.00
N ASP A 54 -15.84 -1.37 -5.69
CA ASP A 54 -16.68 -0.71 -6.69
C ASP A 54 -15.99 0.44 -7.43
N PHE A 55 -14.79 0.85 -7.00
CA PHE A 55 -14.00 1.91 -7.62
C PHE A 55 -12.65 1.46 -8.17
N GLY A 56 -12.26 0.21 -7.97
CA GLY A 56 -10.98 -0.32 -8.44
C GLY A 56 -10.42 -1.40 -7.52
N ARG A 57 -9.25 -1.91 -7.87
CA ARG A 57 -8.56 -2.94 -7.11
C ARG A 57 -7.54 -2.33 -6.16
N ILE A 58 -7.60 -2.70 -4.89
CA ILE A 58 -6.76 -2.14 -3.85
C ILE A 58 -5.89 -3.18 -3.15
N GLY A 59 -4.75 -2.74 -2.63
CA GLY A 59 -3.89 -3.50 -1.71
C GLY A 59 -3.72 -2.76 -0.39
N LEU A 60 -3.34 -3.52 0.64
CA LEU A 60 -3.02 -3.00 1.97
C LEU A 60 -1.61 -3.44 2.34
N PHE A 61 -0.76 -2.54 2.84
CA PHE A 61 0.55 -2.87 3.38
C PHE A 61 0.82 -1.98 4.61
N ILE A 62 1.60 -2.47 5.57
CA ILE A 62 1.65 -1.84 6.90
C ILE A 62 3.07 -1.38 7.22
N CYS A 63 3.22 -0.07 7.49
CA CYS A 63 4.38 0.54 8.13
C CYS A 63 5.72 0.00 7.59
N TRP A 64 6.38 -0.92 8.30
CA TRP A 64 7.68 -1.50 7.97
C TRP A 64 7.75 -2.15 6.58
N ASP A 65 6.62 -2.65 6.07
CA ASP A 65 6.52 -3.19 4.71
C ASP A 65 7.00 -2.19 3.65
N VAL A 66 6.90 -0.88 3.89
CA VAL A 66 7.32 0.15 2.94
C VAL A 66 8.83 0.09 2.62
N HIS A 67 9.65 -0.47 3.51
CA HIS A 67 11.07 -0.65 3.29
C HIS A 67 11.40 -1.75 2.27
N PHE A 68 10.47 -2.65 2.01
CA PHE A 68 10.64 -3.82 1.15
C PHE A 68 9.84 -3.65 -0.15
N PRO A 69 10.52 -3.39 -1.28
CA PRO A 69 9.84 -3.13 -2.56
C PRO A 69 8.99 -4.31 -3.03
N GLU A 70 9.32 -5.52 -2.61
CA GLU A 70 8.60 -6.74 -2.98
C GLU A 70 7.14 -6.71 -2.57
N VAL A 71 6.81 -6.15 -1.40
CA VAL A 71 5.44 -6.12 -0.87
C VAL A 71 4.51 -5.34 -1.80
N ALA A 72 4.87 -4.10 -2.12
CA ALA A 72 4.10 -3.27 -3.04
C ALA A 72 4.12 -3.84 -4.46
N ARG A 73 5.25 -4.43 -4.89
CA ARG A 73 5.42 -5.05 -6.20
C ARG A 73 4.47 -6.24 -6.38
N GLU A 74 4.35 -7.12 -5.40
CA GLU A 74 3.46 -8.28 -5.47
C GLU A 74 1.99 -7.87 -5.56
N MET A 75 1.56 -6.87 -4.80
CA MET A 75 0.20 -6.36 -4.85
C MET A 75 -0.12 -5.69 -6.20
N ALA A 76 0.78 -4.83 -6.69
CA ALA A 76 0.63 -4.20 -7.99
C ALA A 76 0.60 -5.23 -9.13
N ALA A 77 1.40 -6.28 -9.02
CA ALA A 77 1.43 -7.38 -9.95
C ALA A 77 0.14 -8.19 -10.00
N ARG A 78 -0.58 -8.24 -8.90
CA ARG A 78 -1.92 -8.84 -8.79
C ARG A 78 -3.03 -7.86 -9.19
N GLY A 79 -2.64 -6.68 -9.69
CA GLY A 79 -3.54 -5.70 -10.27
C GLY A 79 -4.01 -4.59 -9.33
N ALA A 80 -3.40 -4.41 -8.15
CA ALA A 80 -3.71 -3.27 -7.31
C ALA A 80 -3.44 -1.95 -8.04
N GLU A 81 -4.36 -1.01 -7.93
CA GLU A 81 -4.31 0.33 -8.50
C GLU A 81 -4.04 1.37 -7.43
N VAL A 82 -4.50 1.08 -6.22
CA VAL A 82 -4.29 1.89 -5.02
C VAL A 82 -3.75 1.01 -3.90
N LEU A 83 -2.70 1.47 -3.23
CA LEU A 83 -2.13 0.83 -2.05
C LEU A 83 -2.36 1.73 -0.83
N PHE A 84 -3.00 1.20 0.20
CA PHE A 84 -3.21 1.90 1.47
C PHE A 84 -2.13 1.50 2.47
N LEU A 85 -1.48 2.51 3.05
CA LEU A 85 -0.35 2.39 3.96
C LEU A 85 -0.67 3.03 5.31
N PRO A 86 -1.25 2.31 6.27
CA PRO A 86 -1.18 2.74 7.66
C PRO A 86 0.27 2.63 8.16
N ILE A 87 0.83 3.74 8.65
CA ILE A 87 2.24 3.83 9.01
C ILE A 87 2.40 4.61 10.32
N TRP A 88 3.25 4.12 11.21
CA TRP A 88 3.60 4.88 12.42
C TRP A 88 4.51 6.05 12.07
N GLY A 89 5.67 5.77 11.51
CA GLY A 89 6.68 6.71 11.08
C GLY A 89 7.53 6.12 9.96
N GLY A 90 8.35 6.93 9.32
CA GLY A 90 9.24 6.46 8.26
C GLY A 90 9.63 7.53 7.25
N ASN A 91 10.25 7.09 6.18
CA ASN A 91 10.74 7.96 5.11
C ASN A 91 9.70 8.06 3.98
N GLU A 92 9.22 9.27 3.74
CA GLU A 92 8.26 9.57 2.69
C GLU A 92 8.74 9.15 1.28
N LEU A 93 10.04 9.27 1.02
CA LEU A 93 10.62 8.86 -0.27
C LEU A 93 10.36 7.39 -0.58
N LEU A 94 10.21 6.54 0.44
CA LEU A 94 9.86 5.13 0.21
C LEU A 94 8.42 4.99 -0.27
N ALA A 95 7.48 5.71 0.30
CA ALA A 95 6.09 5.70 -0.18
C ALA A 95 5.97 6.22 -1.62
N GLN A 96 6.70 7.30 -1.95
CA GLN A 96 6.80 7.84 -3.30
C GLN A 96 7.43 6.82 -4.27
N ALA A 97 8.51 6.15 -3.85
CA ALA A 97 9.15 5.11 -4.66
C ALA A 97 8.18 3.95 -4.95
N ARG A 98 7.41 3.49 -3.94
CA ARG A 98 6.39 2.44 -4.15
C ARG A 98 5.32 2.85 -5.15
N ALA A 99 4.93 4.14 -5.16
CA ALA A 99 3.99 4.66 -6.15
C ALA A 99 4.59 4.66 -7.56
N VAL A 100 5.79 5.21 -7.73
CA VAL A 100 6.45 5.37 -9.05
C VAL A 100 6.80 4.02 -9.68
N GLU A 101 7.51 3.18 -8.94
CA GLU A 101 8.03 1.91 -9.48
C GLU A 101 6.95 0.89 -9.82
N ASN A 102 5.75 1.04 -9.23
CA ASN A 102 4.61 0.17 -9.45
C ASN A 102 3.49 0.82 -10.27
N GLN A 103 3.58 2.13 -10.54
CA GLN A 103 2.56 2.91 -11.25
C GLN A 103 1.17 2.80 -10.61
N VAL A 104 1.14 2.97 -9.29
CA VAL A 104 -0.06 2.91 -8.45
C VAL A 104 -0.18 4.17 -7.59
N TYR A 105 -1.37 4.47 -7.11
CA TYR A 105 -1.53 5.43 -6.03
C TYR A 105 -1.10 4.82 -4.70
N VAL A 106 -0.46 5.62 -3.83
CA VAL A 106 -0.19 5.25 -2.44
C VAL A 106 -0.86 6.24 -1.51
N VAL A 107 -1.73 5.73 -0.65
CA VAL A 107 -2.47 6.51 0.37
C VAL A 107 -1.87 6.17 1.72
N ALA A 108 -1.02 7.05 2.23
CA ALA A 108 -0.35 6.87 3.52
C ALA A 108 -1.07 7.64 4.62
N SER A 109 -1.46 6.94 5.68
CA SER A 109 -2.04 7.53 6.89
C SER A 109 -1.11 7.27 8.08
N GLY A 110 -0.46 8.31 8.60
CA GLY A 110 0.61 8.24 9.56
C GLY A 110 0.32 8.88 10.90
N TYR A 111 1.04 8.42 11.94
CA TYR A 111 1.08 9.05 13.26
C TYR A 111 2.27 10.02 13.35
N ASP A 112 3.50 9.51 13.20
CA ASP A 112 4.76 10.28 13.11
C ASP A 112 5.30 10.23 11.69
N PHE A 113 4.39 10.36 10.74
CA PHE A 113 4.60 10.38 9.30
C PHE A 113 3.61 11.36 8.70
N ARG A 114 4.07 12.26 7.85
CA ARG A 114 3.17 13.22 7.21
C ARG A 114 2.17 12.50 6.31
N THR A 115 0.93 12.37 6.77
CA THR A 115 -0.18 11.79 6.00
C THR A 115 -0.24 12.40 4.61
N GLY A 116 -0.34 11.57 3.57
CA GLY A 116 -0.28 12.03 2.19
C GLY A 116 -0.81 11.03 1.18
N ILE A 117 -1.17 11.55 0.01
CA ILE A 117 -1.56 10.77 -1.16
C ILE A 117 -0.53 11.01 -2.24
N PHE A 118 0.04 9.93 -2.78
CA PHE A 118 1.05 9.95 -3.84
C PHE A 118 0.47 9.35 -5.10
N ASP A 119 0.61 10.07 -6.22
CA ASP A 119 0.18 9.59 -7.53
C ASP A 119 1.22 8.63 -8.15
N PRO A 120 0.91 7.94 -9.26
CA PRO A 120 1.84 7.04 -9.94
C PRO A 120 3.13 7.69 -10.48
N THR A 121 3.27 9.01 -10.44
CA THR A 121 4.53 9.72 -10.74
C THR A 121 5.36 9.99 -9.49
N GLY A 122 4.87 9.57 -8.31
CA GLY A 122 5.49 9.84 -7.01
C GLY A 122 5.23 11.25 -6.48
N ARG A 123 4.43 12.06 -7.18
CA ARG A 123 4.06 13.38 -6.71
C ARG A 123 3.06 13.28 -5.57
N ARG A 124 3.27 14.05 -4.54
CA ARG A 124 2.29 14.26 -3.46
C ARG A 124 1.14 15.11 -4.01
N VAL A 125 -0.05 14.55 -4.09
CA VAL A 125 -1.26 15.22 -4.61
C VAL A 125 -2.16 15.76 -3.50
N ALA A 126 -2.02 15.24 -2.28
CA ALA A 126 -2.62 15.79 -1.08
C ALA A 126 -1.76 15.50 0.14
N ASP A 127 -1.77 16.39 1.13
CA ASP A 127 -1.07 16.22 2.39
C ASP A 127 -1.79 16.93 3.57
N ALA A 128 -1.45 16.48 4.78
CA ALA A 128 -1.89 17.10 6.03
C ALA A 128 -0.85 18.11 6.54
N SER A 129 -0.51 19.10 5.72
CA SER A 129 0.53 20.10 6.06
C SER A 129 0.07 21.20 7.02
N ALA A 130 -1.23 21.40 7.13
CA ALA A 130 -1.85 22.36 8.05
C ALA A 130 -3.07 21.65 8.60
N ASP A 131 -3.10 21.41 9.87
CA ASP A 131 -4.18 20.81 10.64
C ASP A 131 -5.57 20.68 9.92
N PRO A 132 -5.74 19.82 8.92
CA PRO A 132 -6.93 19.04 8.81
C PRO A 132 -6.61 17.60 9.18
N GLU A 133 -7.36 17.03 10.07
CA GLU A 133 -7.32 15.62 10.43
C GLU A 133 -7.62 14.69 9.22
N VAL A 134 -8.15 15.28 8.13
CA VAL A 134 -8.59 14.59 6.92
C VAL A 134 -8.05 15.27 5.67
N ILE A 135 -7.48 14.47 4.75
CA ILE A 135 -7.08 14.92 3.42
C ILE A 135 -7.90 14.20 2.35
N VAL A 136 -8.14 14.86 1.25
CA VAL A 136 -8.92 14.35 0.11
C VAL A 136 -8.18 14.67 -1.18
N ALA A 137 -8.14 13.70 -2.10
CA ALA A 137 -7.71 13.90 -3.48
C ALA A 137 -8.59 13.10 -4.42
N GLU A 138 -8.69 13.56 -5.66
CA GLU A 138 -9.27 12.79 -6.74
C GLU A 138 -8.20 11.95 -7.41
N ALA A 139 -8.51 10.68 -7.68
CA ALA A 139 -7.64 9.73 -8.37
C ALA A 139 -8.37 9.15 -9.58
N ASP A 140 -7.91 9.47 -10.78
CA ASP A 140 -8.38 8.83 -12.00
C ASP A 140 -7.59 7.54 -12.25
N LEU A 141 -8.20 6.39 -11.95
CA LEU A 141 -7.58 5.07 -12.12
C LEU A 141 -7.53 4.62 -13.58
N ASN A 142 -8.26 5.29 -14.47
CA ASN A 142 -8.27 5.03 -15.92
C ASN A 142 -7.26 5.89 -16.68
N GLU A 143 -6.65 6.89 -16.03
CA GLU A 143 -5.67 7.75 -16.66
C GLU A 143 -4.47 6.96 -17.16
N ARG A 144 -4.23 7.01 -18.48
CA ARG A 144 -3.03 6.45 -19.09
C ARG A 144 -1.88 7.44 -18.97
N ARG A 145 -0.86 7.07 -18.19
CA ARG A 145 0.35 7.88 -18.03
C ARG A 145 1.41 7.41 -19.03
N LEU A 146 1.69 8.25 -20.01
CA LEU A 146 2.70 7.99 -21.03
C LEU A 146 4.02 8.68 -20.64
N TRP A 147 5.06 7.90 -20.46
CA TRP A 147 6.41 8.41 -20.27
C TRP A 147 7.06 8.73 -21.62
N PRO A 148 7.84 9.82 -21.77
CA PRO A 148 8.31 10.30 -23.07
C PRO A 148 8.98 9.27 -23.98
N TRP A 149 9.76 8.34 -23.42
CA TRP A 149 10.45 7.29 -24.18
C TRP A 149 10.04 5.87 -23.80
N LEU A 150 9.24 5.69 -22.76
CA LEU A 150 8.79 4.40 -22.27
C LEU A 150 7.37 4.07 -22.70
N GLY A 151 6.61 5.07 -23.16
CA GLY A 151 5.18 4.91 -23.44
C GLY A 151 4.40 4.57 -22.17
N GLU A 152 3.47 3.63 -22.26
CA GLU A 152 2.69 3.16 -21.12
C GLU A 152 3.53 2.23 -20.24
N TRP A 153 4.24 2.80 -19.27
CA TRP A 153 5.19 2.07 -18.42
C TRP A 153 4.54 0.97 -17.60
N ARG A 154 3.32 1.19 -17.08
CA ARG A 154 2.59 0.19 -16.30
C ARG A 154 2.42 -1.14 -17.03
N ALA A 155 2.10 -1.08 -18.34
CA ALA A 155 1.95 -2.28 -19.17
C ALA A 155 3.29 -3.00 -19.43
N ARG A 156 4.40 -2.25 -19.40
CA ARG A 156 5.75 -2.75 -19.71
C ARG A 156 6.44 -3.41 -18.53
N ILE A 157 6.22 -2.91 -17.31
CA ILE A 157 6.86 -3.41 -16.08
C ILE A 157 6.76 -4.93 -15.97
N TRP A 158 5.60 -5.49 -16.25
CA TRP A 158 5.33 -6.91 -16.08
C TRP A 158 5.86 -7.79 -17.21
N ARG A 159 6.01 -7.22 -18.39
CA ARG A 159 6.54 -7.91 -19.56
C ARG A 159 8.07 -7.86 -19.64
N GLU A 160 8.65 -6.73 -19.24
CA GLU A 160 10.07 -6.42 -19.40
C GLU A 160 10.88 -6.58 -18.12
N GLY A 161 10.21 -6.75 -16.99
CA GLY A 161 10.82 -6.99 -15.69
C GLY A 161 11.41 -8.40 -15.57
N PRO A 162 12.11 -8.68 -14.46
CA PRO A 162 12.68 -10.00 -14.21
C PRO A 162 11.58 -11.06 -14.14
N PRO A 163 11.85 -12.30 -14.61
CA PRO A 163 10.89 -13.38 -14.53
C PRO A 163 10.51 -13.66 -13.07
N ARG A 164 9.22 -13.83 -12.82
CA ARG A 164 8.72 -14.20 -11.49
C ARG A 164 9.02 -15.67 -11.22
N ARG A 165 9.54 -15.94 -10.07
CA ARG A 165 9.80 -17.28 -9.57
C ARG A 165 8.57 -17.86 -8.90
#